data_5c6a52ac98324d21d6d59eb434ac4644
#
_entry.id   5c6a52ac98324d21d6d59eb434ac4644
#
_cell.length_a   1.000
_cell.length_b   1.000
_cell.length_c   1.000
_cell.angle_alpha   90.00
_cell.angle_beta   90.00
_cell.angle_gamma   90.00
#
_symmetry.space_group_name_H-M   'P 1'
#
loop_
_entity.id
_entity.type
_entity.pdbx_description
1 polymer ?
#
loop_
_entity_poly.entity_id
_entity_poly.type
_entity_poly.pdbx_seq_one_letter_code
_entity_poly.pdbx_strand_id
1 'polypeptide(L)' 'EEEVGDLMFAVANLTRLVRSDPESCLRGANQKFRRRFQALEAEVKRRGKSVRTCTPRELDDIWEWVKAQEKE' A
#
# COMPACT_ATOMS: atom_id res chain seq x y z
N GLU A 1 -11.93 -11.04 8.47
CA GLU A 1 -11.50 -11.64 7.21
C GLU A 1 -12.62 -11.71 6.20
N GLU A 2 -13.81 -12.00 6.65
CA GLU A 2 -14.97 -11.97 5.77
C GLU A 2 -15.16 -10.59 5.18
N GLU A 3 -14.98 -9.58 6.01
CA GLU A 3 -15.14 -8.21 5.56
C GLU A 3 -14.14 -7.84 4.49
N VAL A 4 -12.91 -8.32 4.64
CA VAL A 4 -11.88 -8.06 3.62
C VAL A 4 -12.26 -8.72 2.30
N GLY A 5 -12.72 -9.96 2.36
CA GLY A 5 -13.16 -10.65 1.16
C GLY A 5 -14.33 -9.95 0.50
N ASP A 6 -15.28 -9.50 1.30
CA ASP A 6 -16.44 -8.79 0.78
C ASP A 6 -16.02 -7.49 0.09
N LEU A 7 -15.07 -6.78 0.68
CA LEU A 7 -14.58 -5.55 0.10
C LEU A 7 -13.89 -5.81 -1.23
N MET A 8 -13.07 -6.84 -1.28
CA MET A 8 -12.39 -7.19 -2.52
C MET A 8 -13.38 -7.57 -3.60
N PHE A 9 -14.45 -8.29 -3.24
CA PHE A 9 -15.47 -8.67 -4.19
C PHE A 9 -16.19 -7.42 -4.74
N ALA A 10 -16.49 -6.48 -3.86
CA ALA A 10 -17.13 -5.25 -4.28
C ALA A 10 -16.24 -4.44 -5.23
N VAL A 11 -14.95 -4.38 -4.94
CA VAL A 11 -14.00 -3.68 -5.80
C VAL A 11 -13.91 -4.35 -7.16
N ALA A 12 -13.88 -5.68 -7.19
CA ALA A 12 -13.82 -6.41 -8.45
C ALA A 12 -15.06 -6.13 -9.30
N ASN A 13 -16.24 -6.07 -8.67
CA ASN A 13 -17.45 -5.74 -9.38
C ASN A 13 -17.42 -4.32 -9.93
N LEU A 14 -16.90 -3.40 -9.15
CA LEU A 14 -16.81 -2.02 -9.57
C LEU A 14 -15.92 -1.86 -10.80
N THR A 15 -14.76 -2.53 -10.79
CA THR A 15 -13.85 -2.42 -11.92
C THR A 15 -14.46 -3.03 -13.18
N ARG A 16 -15.28 -4.07 -13.02
CA ARG A 16 -15.97 -4.65 -14.15
C ARG A 16 -16.98 -3.66 -14.74
N LEU A 17 -17.66 -2.93 -13.88
CA LEU A 17 -18.64 -1.94 -14.32
C LEU A 17 -18.01 -0.82 -15.11
N VAL A 18 -16.78 -0.42 -14.75
CA VAL A 18 -16.06 0.62 -15.48
C VAL A 18 -15.18 0.01 -16.58
N ARG A 19 -15.39 -1.25 -16.89
CA ARG A 19 -14.70 -1.95 -17.97
C ARG A 19 -13.19 -2.04 -17.76
N SER A 20 -12.79 -2.16 -16.52
CA SER A 20 -11.40 -2.40 -16.19
C SER A 20 -11.20 -3.88 -15.87
N ASP A 21 -9.95 -4.32 -15.97
CA ASP A 21 -9.61 -5.68 -15.63
C ASP A 21 -9.27 -5.75 -14.15
N PRO A 22 -10.09 -6.45 -13.33
CA PRO A 22 -9.83 -6.50 -11.88
C PRO A 22 -8.44 -7.06 -11.53
N GLU A 23 -8.00 -8.07 -12.28
CA GLU A 23 -6.68 -8.65 -12.01
C GLU A 23 -5.57 -7.66 -12.27
N SER A 24 -5.66 -6.93 -13.39
CA SER A 24 -4.65 -5.93 -13.70
C SER A 24 -4.67 -4.80 -12.69
N CYS A 25 -5.84 -4.37 -12.26
CA CYS A 25 -5.96 -3.33 -11.24
C CYS A 25 -5.32 -3.77 -9.93
N LEU A 26 -5.59 -5.00 -9.51
CA LEU A 26 -5.04 -5.51 -8.28
C LEU A 26 -3.53 -5.69 -8.37
N ARG A 27 -3.05 -6.17 -9.52
CA ARG A 27 -1.62 -6.33 -9.74
C ARG A 27 -0.91 -4.98 -9.66
N GLY A 28 -1.49 -3.95 -10.27
CA GLY A 28 -0.93 -2.62 -10.21
C GLY A 28 -0.90 -2.09 -8.79
N ALA A 29 -1.97 -2.34 -8.03
CA ALA A 29 -2.02 -1.91 -6.63
C ALA A 29 -0.96 -2.63 -5.80
N ASN A 30 -0.77 -3.93 -6.06
CA ASN A 30 0.24 -4.70 -5.35
C ASN A 30 1.65 -4.21 -5.65
N GLN A 31 1.91 -3.86 -6.91
CA GLN A 31 3.22 -3.34 -7.28
C GLN A 31 3.48 -1.99 -6.63
N LYS A 32 2.45 -1.14 -6.59
CA LYS A 32 2.57 0.15 -5.94
C LYS A 32 2.84 -0.02 -4.44
N PHE A 33 2.11 -0.92 -3.80
CA PHE A 33 2.31 -1.18 -2.38
C PHE A 33 3.72 -1.69 -2.11
N ARG A 34 4.20 -2.59 -2.95
CA ARG A 34 5.55 -3.13 -2.77
C ARG A 34 6.60 -2.03 -2.86
N ARG A 35 6.48 -1.16 -3.87
CA ARG A 35 7.42 -0.05 -4.00
C ARG A 35 7.40 0.85 -2.79
N ARG A 36 6.20 1.16 -2.31
CA ARG A 36 6.06 2.03 -1.16
C ARG A 36 6.61 1.38 0.10
N PHE A 37 6.37 0.08 0.26
CA PHE A 37 6.86 -0.61 1.44
C PHE A 37 8.38 -0.69 1.42
N GLN A 38 8.97 -0.92 0.27
CA GLN A 38 10.42 -0.92 0.15
C GLN A 38 11.00 0.46 0.48
N ALA A 39 10.33 1.51 0.03
CA ALA A 39 10.77 2.86 0.36
C ALA A 39 10.62 3.13 1.84
N LEU A 40 9.56 2.62 2.45
CA LEU A 40 9.37 2.75 3.90
C LEU A 40 10.48 2.04 4.67
N GLU A 41 10.81 0.83 4.25
CA GLU A 41 11.88 0.09 4.91
C GLU A 41 13.20 0.81 4.83
N ALA A 42 13.48 1.37 3.65
CA ALA A 42 14.73 2.11 3.45
C ALA A 42 14.79 3.34 4.33
N GLU A 43 13.66 4.05 4.45
CA GLU A 43 13.62 5.24 5.29
C GLU A 43 13.74 4.92 6.76
N VAL A 44 13.09 3.84 7.20
CA VAL A 44 13.19 3.39 8.57
C VAL A 44 14.65 3.07 8.91
N LYS A 45 15.31 2.39 8.01
CA LYS A 45 16.72 2.03 8.21
C LYS A 45 17.59 3.26 8.23
N ARG A 46 17.32 4.22 7.35
CA ARG A 46 18.07 5.47 7.33
C ARG A 46 17.97 6.22 8.65
N ARG A 47 16.83 6.11 9.32
CA ARG A 47 16.61 6.74 10.62
C ARG A 47 17.20 5.95 11.78
N GLY A 48 17.90 4.85 11.48
CA GLY A 48 18.54 4.06 12.50
C GLY A 48 17.60 3.14 13.26
N LYS A 49 16.48 2.81 12.66
CA LYS A 49 15.48 1.96 13.29
C LYS A 49 15.22 0.73 12.42
N SER A 50 14.35 -0.14 12.89
CA SER A 50 13.86 -1.26 12.09
C SER A 50 12.34 -1.25 12.15
N VAL A 51 11.73 -1.89 11.14
CA VAL A 51 10.27 -1.94 11.07
C VAL A 51 9.70 -2.56 12.35
N ARG A 52 10.41 -3.53 12.91
CA ARG A 52 9.94 -4.23 14.10
C ARG A 52 9.97 -3.37 15.36
N THR A 53 10.84 -2.36 15.39
CA THR A 53 10.98 -1.50 16.57
C THR A 53 10.20 -0.22 16.45
N CYS A 54 9.64 0.07 15.29
CA CYS A 54 8.83 1.26 15.11
C CYS A 54 7.45 1.03 15.71
N THR A 55 6.89 2.08 16.29
CA THR A 55 5.50 2.04 16.72
C THR A 55 4.60 2.13 15.50
N PRO A 56 3.32 1.70 15.62
CA PRO A 56 2.40 1.87 14.50
C PRO A 56 2.30 3.31 14.03
N ARG A 57 2.37 4.26 14.97
CA ARG A 57 2.29 5.67 14.61
C ARG A 57 3.50 6.11 13.79
N GLU A 58 4.68 5.65 14.20
CA GLU A 58 5.89 5.98 13.45
C GLU A 58 5.83 5.43 12.05
N LEU A 59 5.36 4.19 11.90
CA LEU A 59 5.22 3.59 10.58
C LEU A 59 4.21 4.33 9.73
N ASP A 60 3.12 4.76 10.35
CA ASP A 60 2.09 5.50 9.65
C ASP A 60 2.63 6.84 9.14
N ASP A 61 3.39 7.53 9.99
CA ASP A 61 3.99 8.81 9.60
C ASP A 61 4.96 8.63 8.44
N ILE A 62 5.78 7.59 8.49
CA ILE A 62 6.74 7.32 7.44
C ILE A 62 6.01 6.93 6.15
N TRP A 63 4.92 6.17 6.27
CA TRP A 63 4.12 5.80 5.12
C TRP A 63 3.57 7.03 4.41
N GLU A 64 3.07 8.00 5.19
CA GLU A 64 2.57 9.24 4.60
C GLU A 64 3.70 10.02 3.93
N TRP A 65 4.88 10.01 4.56
CA TRP A 65 6.05 10.65 3.96
C TRP A 65 6.40 10.01 2.62
N VAL A 66 6.39 8.68 2.58
CA VAL A 66 6.69 7.96 1.33
C VAL A 66 5.71 8.32 0.24
N LYS A 67 4.42 8.35 0.57
CA LYS A 67 3.40 8.72 -0.41
C LYS A 67 3.61 10.14 -0.92
N ALA A 68 4.01 11.04 -0.04
CA ALA A 68 4.24 12.43 -0.43
C ALA A 68 5.40 12.55 -1.41
N GLN A 69 6.41 11.70 -1.28
CA GLN A 69 7.55 11.74 -2.19
C GLN A 69 7.19 11.34 -3.60
N GLU A 70 6.10 10.63 -3.78
CA GLU A 70 5.66 10.19 -5.11
C GLU A 70 4.88 11.25 -5.87
N LYS A 71 4.55 12.32 -5.20
CA LYS A 71 3.72 13.36 -5.79
C LYS A 71 4.57 14.38 -6.52
N GLU A 72 5.19 13.98 -7.56
CA GLU A 72 6.05 14.88 -8.35
C GLU A 72 5.39 15.29 -9.64
#